data_425ae8aa30678598850bf030055fee4e
#
_entry.id   425ae8aa30678598850bf030055fee4e
#
_cell.length_a   1.000
_cell.length_b   1.000
_cell.length_c   1.000
_cell.angle_alpha   90.00
_cell.angle_beta   90.00
_cell.angle_gamma   90.00
#
_symmetry.space_group_name_H-M   'P 1'
#
loop_
_entity.id
_entity.type
_entity.pdbx_description
1 polymer ?
#
loop_
_entity_poly.entity_id
_entity_poly.type
_entity_poly.pdbx_seq_one_letter_code
_entity_poly.pdbx_strand_id
1 'polypeptide(L)'
;MSNRREQRQQAQQFINELAGEAYPNSTRHYESGSRDDIRVAMRLIHQHDSLVGGTEDNPILEPNPPIPVYDTSGPYGDPKENIDVHKGLSPLRKTWIEERSDTRELDGVSSSFAKERENDIFTEDFRFIRSRKPLKAKAGKNVTQLHYARQGVITPEME
;
A
#
# COMPACT_ATOMS: atom_id res chain seq x y z
N MET A 1 19.01 20.70 -13.13
CA MET A 1 18.43 19.57 -12.34
C MET A 1 16.92 19.73 -12.05
N SER A 2 16.34 20.92 -12.22
CA SER A 2 14.92 21.23 -12.07
C SER A 2 14.00 20.45 -13.05
N ASN A 3 14.41 20.37 -14.30
CA ASN A 3 13.57 19.84 -15.40
C ASN A 3 13.05 18.39 -15.23
N ARG A 4 13.81 17.50 -14.60
CA ARG A 4 13.37 16.10 -14.39
C ARG A 4 12.27 15.94 -13.30
N ARG A 5 12.26 16.81 -12.30
CA ARG A 5 11.23 16.81 -11.27
C ARG A 5 9.91 17.34 -11.83
N GLU A 6 9.98 18.41 -12.58
CA GLU A 6 8.81 19.02 -13.24
C GLU A 6 8.19 18.05 -14.25
N GLN A 7 9.00 17.39 -15.06
CA GLN A 7 8.53 16.36 -16.01
C GLN A 7 7.85 15.19 -15.31
N ARG A 8 8.36 14.74 -14.17
CA ARG A 8 7.72 13.67 -13.39
C ARG A 8 6.41 14.10 -12.77
N GLN A 9 6.31 15.32 -12.27
CA GLN A 9 5.07 15.86 -11.73
C GLN A 9 4.00 16.00 -12.81
N GLN A 10 4.38 16.49 -13.98
CA GLN A 10 3.48 16.60 -15.14
C GLN A 10 3.00 15.22 -15.62
N ALA A 11 3.90 14.25 -15.70
CA ALA A 11 3.53 12.87 -16.05
C ALA A 11 2.58 12.26 -15.02
N GLN A 12 2.80 12.50 -13.74
CA GLN A 12 1.91 12.00 -12.68
C GLN A 12 0.54 12.68 -12.70
N GLN A 13 0.49 13.98 -12.96
CA GLN A 13 -0.77 14.69 -13.14
C GLN A 13 -1.55 14.14 -14.34
N PHE A 14 -0.90 13.95 -15.47
CA PHE A 14 -1.51 13.38 -16.67
C PHE A 14 -2.05 11.96 -16.43
N ILE A 15 -1.30 11.12 -15.71
CA ILE A 15 -1.76 9.77 -15.33
C ILE A 15 -2.99 9.85 -14.41
N ASN A 16 -3.00 10.77 -13.45
CA ASN A 16 -4.12 10.96 -12.54
C ASN A 16 -5.37 11.49 -13.25
N GLU A 17 -5.20 12.40 -14.20
CA GLU A 17 -6.28 12.91 -15.06
C GLU A 17 -6.86 11.79 -15.93
N LEU A 18 -6.01 11.02 -16.63
CA LEU A 18 -6.44 9.86 -17.40
C LEU A 18 -7.15 8.80 -16.54
N ALA A 19 -6.67 8.55 -15.33
CA ALA A 19 -7.33 7.62 -14.41
C ALA A 19 -8.70 8.11 -13.97
N GLY A 20 -8.88 9.42 -13.77
CA GLY A 20 -10.17 10.03 -13.49
C GLY A 20 -11.14 9.93 -14.66
N GLU A 21 -10.68 10.17 -15.87
CA GLU A 21 -11.48 9.99 -17.08
C GLU A 21 -11.81 8.52 -17.37
N ALA A 22 -10.84 7.61 -17.15
CA ALA A 22 -11.02 6.18 -17.38
C ALA A 22 -11.99 5.52 -16.38
N TYR A 23 -12.09 6.09 -15.17
CA TYR A 23 -12.91 5.50 -14.08
C TYR A 23 -13.79 6.57 -13.40
N PRO A 24 -14.71 7.21 -14.11
CA PRO A 24 -15.51 8.34 -13.60
C PRO A 24 -16.39 7.94 -12.41
N ASN A 25 -16.79 6.69 -12.33
CA ASN A 25 -17.64 6.15 -11.26
C ASN A 25 -16.83 5.64 -10.06
N SER A 26 -15.57 5.99 -9.94
CA SER A 26 -14.77 5.51 -8.83
C SER A 26 -13.88 6.62 -8.25
N THR A 27 -13.95 6.79 -6.95
CA THR A 27 -13.13 7.74 -6.20
C THR A 27 -12.19 7.02 -5.25
N ARG A 28 -10.99 7.59 -5.06
CA ARG A 28 -10.03 7.04 -4.10
C ARG A 28 -10.41 7.48 -2.70
N HIS A 29 -10.31 6.53 -1.78
CA HIS A 29 -10.55 6.71 -0.36
C HIS A 29 -9.47 5.99 0.45
N TYR A 30 -9.23 6.44 1.68
CA TYR A 30 -8.30 5.78 2.60
C TYR A 30 -9.00 5.50 3.91
N GLU A 31 -8.97 4.23 4.32
CA GLU A 31 -9.41 3.82 5.64
C GLU A 31 -8.21 3.84 6.60
N SER A 32 -8.43 4.35 7.80
CA SER A 32 -7.47 4.35 8.89
C SER A 32 -8.11 3.76 10.13
N GLY A 33 -7.34 2.96 10.86
CA GLY A 33 -7.72 2.46 12.17
C GLY A 33 -7.31 3.42 13.29
N SER A 34 -6.86 2.87 14.41
CA SER A 34 -6.39 3.63 15.59
C SER A 34 -5.12 4.45 15.32
N ARG A 35 -4.40 4.19 14.23
CA ARG A 35 -3.13 4.84 13.89
C ARG A 35 -3.23 5.59 12.57
N ASP A 36 -2.86 6.87 12.60
CA ASP A 36 -2.85 7.74 11.42
C ASP A 36 -1.72 7.43 10.42
N ASP A 37 -0.66 6.76 10.88
CA ASP A 37 0.47 6.35 10.03
C ASP A 37 0.21 5.03 9.29
N ILE A 38 -0.90 4.35 9.58
CA ILE A 38 -1.36 3.14 8.88
C ILE A 38 -2.69 3.45 8.20
N ARG A 39 -2.69 3.41 6.88
CA ARG A 39 -3.88 3.67 6.08
C ARG A 39 -3.98 2.65 4.95
N VAL A 40 -5.19 2.25 4.64
CA VAL A 40 -5.49 1.28 3.58
C VAL A 40 -6.14 2.01 2.42
N ALA A 41 -5.55 1.86 1.24
CA ALA A 41 -6.12 2.45 0.03
C ALA A 41 -7.34 1.66 -0.43
N MET A 42 -8.45 2.35 -0.59
CA MET A 42 -9.73 1.83 -1.06
C MET A 42 -10.19 2.64 -2.27
N ARG A 43 -11.10 2.08 -3.03
CA ARG A 43 -11.88 2.79 -4.04
C ARG A 43 -13.35 2.67 -3.71
N LEU A 44 -14.04 3.79 -3.75
CA LEU A 44 -15.49 3.83 -3.65
C LEU A 44 -16.06 3.75 -5.07
N ILE A 45 -16.77 2.68 -5.36
CA ILE A 45 -17.44 2.50 -6.65
C ILE A 45 -18.85 3.07 -6.52
N HIS A 46 -19.11 4.17 -7.22
CA HIS A 46 -20.41 4.81 -7.24
C HIS A 46 -21.34 4.02 -8.15
N GLN A 47 -22.49 3.67 -7.61
CA GLN A 47 -23.55 2.94 -8.31
C GLN A 47 -24.55 3.93 -8.90
N HIS A 48 -25.24 3.51 -9.96
CA HIS A 48 -26.42 4.23 -10.44
C HIS A 48 -27.56 4.14 -9.43
N ASP A 49 -28.37 5.17 -9.40
CA ASP A 49 -29.56 5.20 -8.55
C ASP A 49 -30.53 4.07 -8.93
N SER A 50 -31.22 3.55 -7.95
CA SER A 50 -32.25 2.53 -8.15
C SER A 50 -33.62 3.16 -8.47
N LEU A 51 -34.29 2.63 -9.49
CA LEU A 51 -35.67 3.01 -9.78
C LEU A 51 -36.58 2.38 -8.75
N VAL A 52 -37.20 3.18 -7.88
CA VAL A 52 -38.06 2.72 -6.79
C VAL A 52 -39.56 2.96 -7.08
N GLY A 53 -39.89 3.68 -8.17
CA GLY A 53 -41.25 3.96 -8.56
C GLY A 53 -41.35 5.04 -9.63
N GLY A 54 -42.57 5.57 -9.80
CA GLY A 54 -42.85 6.61 -10.80
C GLY A 54 -43.31 6.04 -12.14
N THR A 55 -43.26 6.88 -13.17
CA THR A 55 -43.57 6.54 -14.57
C THR A 55 -42.34 6.70 -15.43
N GLU A 56 -42.39 6.23 -16.67
CA GLU A 56 -41.25 6.37 -17.63
C GLU A 56 -40.84 7.84 -17.83
N ASP A 57 -41.85 8.76 -17.84
CA ASP A 57 -41.61 10.21 -17.99
C ASP A 57 -41.24 10.90 -16.68
N ASN A 58 -41.46 10.28 -15.53
CA ASN A 58 -41.16 10.83 -14.20
C ASN A 58 -40.75 9.72 -13.22
N PRO A 59 -39.55 9.17 -13.39
CA PRO A 59 -39.07 8.08 -12.53
C PRO A 59 -38.73 8.61 -11.14
N ILE A 60 -39.00 7.83 -10.10
CA ILE A 60 -38.55 8.06 -8.73
C ILE A 60 -37.29 7.23 -8.53
N LEU A 61 -36.18 7.93 -8.35
CA LEU A 61 -34.86 7.33 -8.15
C LEU A 61 -34.41 7.45 -6.70
N GLU A 62 -33.79 6.41 -6.18
CA GLU A 62 -33.16 6.38 -4.87
C GLU A 62 -31.66 6.15 -5.04
N PRO A 63 -30.81 7.03 -4.44
CA PRO A 63 -29.36 6.89 -4.55
C PRO A 63 -28.85 5.65 -3.83
N ASN A 64 -28.02 4.87 -4.50
CA ASN A 64 -27.33 3.73 -3.89
C ASN A 64 -26.03 4.17 -3.21
N PRO A 65 -25.72 3.60 -2.02
CA PRO A 65 -24.47 3.86 -1.36
C PRO A 65 -23.29 3.32 -2.21
N PRO A 66 -22.13 3.99 -2.23
CA PRO A 66 -20.98 3.49 -2.93
C PRO A 66 -20.46 2.20 -2.29
N ILE A 67 -19.89 1.32 -3.12
CA ILE A 67 -19.27 0.06 -2.66
C ILE A 67 -17.78 0.30 -2.44
N PRO A 68 -17.25 0.13 -1.22
CA PRO A 68 -15.82 0.17 -0.97
C PRO A 68 -15.15 -1.11 -1.44
N VAL A 69 -14.09 -0.97 -2.24
CA VAL A 69 -13.24 -2.08 -2.69
C VAL A 69 -11.77 -1.76 -2.41
N TYR A 70 -10.97 -2.78 -2.15
CA TYR A 70 -9.54 -2.59 -1.90
C TYR A 70 -8.84 -2.10 -3.17
N ASP A 71 -8.04 -1.03 -3.06
CA ASP A 71 -7.22 -0.51 -4.17
C ASP A 71 -5.91 -1.28 -4.26
N THR A 72 -5.81 -2.18 -5.24
CA THR A 72 -4.63 -3.01 -5.47
C THR A 72 -3.46 -2.27 -6.14
N SER A 73 -3.62 -1.00 -6.52
CA SER A 73 -2.54 -0.21 -7.11
C SER A 73 -1.39 0.05 -6.13
N GLY A 74 -1.66 -0.10 -4.84
CA GLY A 74 -0.67 0.10 -3.79
C GLY A 74 -0.11 1.53 -3.80
N PRO A 75 1.20 1.71 -3.50
CA PRO A 75 1.82 3.02 -3.44
C PRO A 75 1.93 3.71 -4.81
N TYR A 76 1.83 2.97 -5.91
CA TYR A 76 1.90 3.56 -7.26
C TYR A 76 0.73 4.47 -7.60
N GLY A 77 -0.39 4.23 -6.97
CA GLY A 77 -1.57 5.08 -7.11
C GLY A 77 -1.69 6.16 -6.03
N ASP A 78 -0.79 6.25 -5.06
CA ASP A 78 -0.88 7.22 -3.97
C ASP A 78 -0.19 8.53 -4.33
N PRO A 79 -0.92 9.66 -4.40
CA PRO A 79 -0.32 10.96 -4.75
C PRO A 79 0.64 11.50 -3.67
N LYS A 80 0.61 10.95 -2.45
CA LYS A 80 1.51 11.35 -1.36
C LYS A 80 2.84 10.57 -1.39
N GLU A 81 2.91 9.45 -2.12
CA GLU A 81 4.10 8.63 -2.20
C GLU A 81 5.04 9.12 -3.31
N ASN A 82 6.29 9.32 -2.95
CA ASN A 82 7.34 9.63 -3.92
C ASN A 82 8.13 8.36 -4.21
N ILE A 83 7.82 7.73 -5.34
CA ILE A 83 8.45 6.49 -5.76
C ILE A 83 9.79 6.78 -6.43
N ASP A 84 10.85 6.26 -5.87
CA ASP A 84 12.20 6.28 -6.42
C ASP A 84 12.68 4.84 -6.63
N VAL A 85 12.94 4.47 -7.88
CA VAL A 85 13.38 3.10 -8.24
C VAL A 85 14.70 2.70 -7.56
N HIS A 86 15.55 3.65 -7.19
CA HIS A 86 16.81 3.39 -6.52
C HIS A 86 16.65 3.22 -5.00
N LYS A 87 15.63 3.83 -4.41
CA LYS A 87 15.34 3.74 -2.96
C LYS A 87 14.34 2.66 -2.62
N GLY A 88 13.57 2.22 -3.62
CA GLY A 88 12.45 1.30 -3.43
C GLY A 88 11.24 1.96 -2.76
N LEU A 89 10.26 1.15 -2.40
CA LEU A 89 9.02 1.62 -1.78
C LEU A 89 9.23 2.01 -0.32
N SER A 90 8.49 3.01 0.16
CA SER A 90 8.52 3.42 1.56
C SER A 90 8.09 2.28 2.50
N PRO A 91 8.76 2.10 3.66
CA PRO A 91 8.40 1.06 4.62
C PRO A 91 7.18 1.50 5.43
N LEU A 92 5.98 1.17 4.95
CA LEU A 92 4.70 1.64 5.49
C LEU A 92 4.48 1.36 6.99
N ARG A 93 5.07 0.28 7.52
CA ARG A 93 4.83 -0.18 8.91
C ARG A 93 6.04 -0.07 9.80
N LYS A 94 7.07 0.67 9.38
CA LYS A 94 8.35 0.72 10.08
C LYS A 94 8.20 1.21 11.51
N THR A 95 7.53 2.33 11.69
CA THR A 95 7.33 2.96 13.01
C THR A 95 6.66 1.99 13.98
N TRP A 96 5.55 1.38 13.58
CA TRP A 96 4.85 0.43 14.41
C TRP A 96 5.66 -0.84 14.74
N ILE A 97 6.44 -1.36 13.77
CA ILE A 97 7.32 -2.51 13.98
C ILE A 97 8.43 -2.18 15.00
N GLU A 98 8.98 -0.98 14.93
CA GLU A 98 10.02 -0.51 15.85
C GLU A 98 9.47 -0.30 17.27
N GLU A 99 8.29 0.30 17.41
CA GLU A 99 7.62 0.53 18.69
C GLU A 99 7.33 -0.77 19.46
N ARG A 100 6.96 -1.84 18.79
CA ARG A 100 6.77 -3.15 19.41
C ARG A 100 8.03 -3.70 20.08
N SER A 101 9.20 -3.30 19.59
CA SER A 101 10.52 -3.71 20.13
C SER A 101 10.76 -5.23 20.17
N ASP A 102 10.03 -6.01 19.38
CA ASP A 102 10.12 -7.47 19.30
C ASP A 102 10.99 -7.98 18.13
N THR A 103 11.50 -7.06 17.32
CA THR A 103 12.40 -7.36 16.19
C THR A 103 13.83 -6.87 16.44
N ARG A 104 14.75 -7.41 15.68
CA ARG A 104 16.14 -6.93 15.55
C ARG A 104 16.53 -6.88 14.08
N GLU A 105 17.38 -5.94 13.73
CA GLU A 105 18.01 -5.90 12.42
C GLU A 105 19.05 -7.01 12.25
N LEU A 106 19.18 -7.50 11.04
CA LEU A 106 20.23 -8.42 10.60
C LEU A 106 21.22 -7.67 9.72
N ASP A 107 22.51 -8.00 9.85
CA ASP A 107 23.56 -7.37 9.04
C ASP A 107 23.54 -7.78 7.56
N GLY A 108 22.86 -8.86 7.23
CA GLY A 108 22.73 -9.40 5.87
C GLY A 108 21.54 -10.32 5.73
N VAL A 109 21.51 -11.04 4.61
CA VAL A 109 20.47 -12.03 4.33
C VAL A 109 20.55 -13.22 5.26
N SER A 110 19.37 -13.76 5.63
CA SER A 110 19.28 -14.86 6.58
C SER A 110 19.00 -16.24 5.94
N SER A 111 18.43 -16.27 4.72
CA SER A 111 18.14 -17.52 4.04
C SER A 111 19.34 -18.10 3.32
N SER A 112 19.48 -19.44 3.26
CA SER A 112 20.52 -20.14 2.47
C SER A 112 20.46 -19.75 1.00
N PHE A 113 19.27 -19.72 0.43
CA PHE A 113 19.04 -19.32 -0.95
C PHE A 113 19.56 -17.89 -1.27
N ALA A 114 19.33 -16.94 -0.40
CA ALA A 114 19.82 -15.58 -0.62
C ALA A 114 21.35 -15.47 -0.43
N LYS A 115 21.93 -16.27 0.50
CA LYS A 115 23.39 -16.32 0.72
C LYS A 115 24.11 -16.93 -0.47
N GLU A 116 23.58 -17.99 -1.06
CA GLU A 116 24.12 -18.61 -2.27
C GLU A 116 24.16 -17.60 -3.41
N ARG A 117 23.08 -16.85 -3.61
CA ARG A 117 22.99 -15.82 -4.65
C ARG A 117 23.81 -14.57 -4.39
N GLU A 118 24.15 -14.26 -3.16
CA GLU A 118 25.06 -13.15 -2.86
C GLU A 118 26.48 -13.39 -3.42
N ASN A 119 26.87 -14.64 -3.53
CA ASN A 119 28.19 -15.04 -4.04
C ASN A 119 28.18 -15.45 -5.51
N ASP A 120 27.04 -15.45 -6.17
CA ASP A 120 26.91 -15.83 -7.57
C ASP A 120 27.29 -14.66 -8.48
N ILE A 121 28.42 -14.83 -9.19
CA ILE A 121 28.97 -13.84 -10.13
C ILE A 121 28.03 -13.55 -11.32
N PHE A 122 27.19 -14.52 -11.73
CA PHE A 122 26.26 -14.34 -12.84
C PHE A 122 25.07 -13.43 -12.50
N THR A 123 24.83 -13.18 -11.22
CA THR A 123 23.74 -12.31 -10.76
C THR A 123 24.23 -10.94 -10.30
N GLU A 124 25.53 -10.66 -10.38
CA GLU A 124 26.12 -9.41 -9.87
C GLU A 124 25.51 -8.17 -10.53
N ASP A 125 25.35 -8.18 -11.84
CA ASP A 125 24.78 -7.06 -12.61
C ASP A 125 23.28 -6.81 -12.33
N PHE A 126 22.59 -7.80 -11.76
CA PHE A 126 21.17 -7.75 -11.44
C PHE A 126 20.88 -7.55 -9.94
N ARG A 127 21.92 -7.35 -9.14
CA ARG A 127 21.74 -7.14 -7.70
C ARG A 127 21.28 -5.73 -7.42
N PHE A 128 20.12 -5.63 -6.80
CA PHE A 128 19.69 -4.38 -6.22
C PHE A 128 20.49 -4.08 -4.94
N ILE A 129 21.02 -2.87 -4.86
CA ILE A 129 21.59 -2.37 -3.61
C ILE A 129 20.48 -2.34 -2.57
N ARG A 130 20.59 -3.18 -1.55
CA ARG A 130 19.60 -3.21 -0.46
C ARG A 130 19.74 -1.98 0.39
N SER A 131 18.78 -1.09 0.26
CA SER A 131 18.73 0.14 1.06
C SER A 131 18.28 -0.12 2.52
N ARG A 132 17.83 -1.35 2.83
CA ARG A 132 17.27 -1.71 4.15
C ARG A 132 17.78 -3.05 4.61
N LYS A 133 18.08 -3.11 5.91
CA LYS A 133 18.43 -4.35 6.58
C LYS A 133 17.17 -5.18 6.88
N PRO A 134 17.22 -6.51 6.71
CA PRO A 134 16.11 -7.37 7.08
C PRO A 134 15.85 -7.35 8.60
N LEU A 135 14.60 -7.45 8.99
CA LEU A 135 14.19 -7.60 10.37
C LEU A 135 13.91 -9.06 10.69
N LYS A 136 14.26 -9.50 11.89
CA LYS A 136 13.96 -10.82 12.43
C LYS A 136 13.43 -10.69 13.85
N ALA A 137 12.52 -11.56 14.24
CA ALA A 137 12.07 -11.65 15.64
C ALA A 137 13.26 -11.85 16.58
N LYS A 138 13.25 -11.19 17.75
CA LYS A 138 14.20 -11.44 18.84
C LYS A 138 14.04 -12.86 19.36
N ALA A 139 15.05 -13.37 20.07
CA ALA A 139 14.98 -14.70 20.68
C ALA A 139 13.75 -14.79 21.62
N GLY A 140 12.98 -15.87 21.48
CA GLY A 140 11.76 -16.08 22.25
C GLY A 140 10.56 -15.20 21.87
N LYS A 141 10.66 -14.36 20.83
CA LYS A 141 9.55 -13.55 20.30
C LYS A 141 9.02 -14.12 19.01
N ASN A 142 7.75 -13.81 18.72
CA ASN A 142 7.08 -14.14 17.47
C ASN A 142 6.35 -12.90 16.98
N VAL A 143 6.40 -12.65 15.67
CA VAL A 143 5.89 -11.44 15.02
C VAL A 143 4.76 -11.71 14.04
N THR A 144 4.17 -12.91 14.09
CA THR A 144 3.04 -13.27 13.22
C THR A 144 1.74 -12.68 13.75
N GLN A 145 0.84 -12.30 12.85
CA GLN A 145 -0.51 -11.83 13.23
C GLN A 145 -1.26 -12.89 14.05
N LEU A 146 -1.10 -14.17 13.69
CA LEU A 146 -1.67 -15.28 14.46
C LEU A 146 -1.20 -15.29 15.93
N HIS A 147 0.07 -14.95 16.17
CA HIS A 147 0.60 -14.89 17.54
C HIS A 147 -0.11 -13.82 18.37
N TYR A 148 -0.28 -12.62 17.83
CA TYR A 148 -1.00 -11.54 18.49
C TYR A 148 -2.47 -11.86 18.70
N ALA A 149 -3.14 -12.41 17.68
CA ALA A 149 -4.53 -12.82 17.77
C ALA A 149 -4.77 -13.85 18.87
N ARG A 150 -3.86 -14.85 19.02
CA ARG A 150 -3.92 -15.83 20.11
C ARG A 150 -3.73 -15.23 21.50
N GLN A 151 -3.11 -14.07 21.59
CA GLN A 151 -2.96 -13.30 22.83
C GLN A 151 -4.12 -12.32 23.07
N GLY A 152 -5.10 -12.28 22.17
CA GLY A 152 -6.20 -11.31 22.24
C GLY A 152 -5.80 -9.89 21.86
N VAL A 153 -4.63 -9.73 21.19
CA VAL A 153 -4.14 -8.42 20.73
C VAL A 153 -4.63 -8.19 19.32
N ILE A 154 -5.41 -7.14 19.12
CA ILE A 154 -5.75 -6.60 17.80
C ILE A 154 -4.63 -5.65 17.40
N THR A 155 -3.96 -5.95 16.31
CA THR A 155 -2.88 -5.10 15.83
C THR A 155 -3.44 -4.02 14.89
N PRO A 156 -2.75 -2.87 14.72
CA PRO A 156 -3.19 -1.82 13.81
C PRO A 156 -3.40 -2.29 12.36
N GLU A 157 -2.76 -3.39 11.95
CA GLU A 157 -3.01 -3.98 10.62
C GLU A 157 -4.23 -4.91 10.57
N MET A 158 -4.79 -5.30 11.72
CA MET A 158 -6.04 -6.07 11.78
C MET A 158 -7.28 -5.17 11.77
N GLU A 159 -7.11 -3.91 12.18
CA GLU A 159 -8.18 -2.90 12.16
C GLU A 159 -8.50 -2.46 10.73
#